data_0b8b1086f620e80d3f6b5e471003724f
#
_entry.id   0b8b1086f620e80d3f6b5e471003724f
#
_cell.length_a   1.000
_cell.length_b   1.000
_cell.length_c   1.000
_cell.angle_alpha   90.00
_cell.angle_beta   90.00
_cell.angle_gamma   90.00
#
_symmetry.space_group_name_H-M   'P 1'
#
loop_
_entity.id
_entity.type
_entity.pdbx_description
1 polymer ?
#
loop_
_entity_poly.entity_id
_entity_poly.type
_entity_poly.pdbx_seq_one_letter_code
_entity_poly.pdbx_strand_id
1 'polypeptide(L)'
;IRQGNDVIANAAVPGKSQLLVFATPKVHGIYQGFEYDAIAIAYENSDIVDVLDISAFDGNAQSFMIHPDGRVVVDHSSEAWGNVYNFFGILREHSDMSEKEIHELLEKFKAGRTDAMLLNLDGRNYYLVYEKSDIQDWMFLGLVQADIVNASMNRLQRSTIIFVGAVVFCIAAFFISLIIQKNRTNLRRKDTEILYRDELFQKLSMNVDDVFLMLDEK
;
A
#
# COMPACT_ATOMS: atom_id res chain seq x y z
N ILE A 1 22.86 -18.87 -27.84
CA ILE A 1 23.20 -18.54 -29.22
C ILE A 1 23.46 -19.84 -30.04
N ARG A 2 24.29 -20.77 -29.59
CA ARG A 2 24.62 -22.03 -30.35
C ARG A 2 23.40 -22.93 -30.62
N GLN A 3 22.30 -22.77 -29.90
CA GLN A 3 21.04 -23.54 -30.09
C GLN A 3 20.01 -22.83 -30.97
N GLY A 4 20.37 -21.71 -31.58
CA GLY A 4 19.46 -20.96 -32.48
C GLY A 4 18.33 -20.18 -31.78
N ASN A 5 18.43 -20.00 -30.47
CA ASN A 5 17.44 -19.24 -29.69
C ASN A 5 17.97 -17.85 -29.35
N ASP A 6 17.06 -16.90 -29.23
CA ASP A 6 17.35 -15.58 -28.65
C ASP A 6 17.85 -15.78 -27.23
N VAL A 7 18.84 -15.03 -26.83
CA VAL A 7 19.49 -15.13 -25.53
C VAL A 7 19.49 -13.77 -24.86
N ILE A 8 19.11 -13.75 -23.60
CA ILE A 8 19.33 -12.60 -22.72
C ILE A 8 20.27 -13.09 -21.62
N ALA A 9 21.34 -12.37 -21.40
CA ALA A 9 22.37 -12.74 -20.45
C ALA A 9 22.88 -11.51 -19.70
N ASN A 10 23.20 -11.69 -18.43
CA ASN A 10 23.91 -10.71 -17.65
C ASN A 10 25.42 -10.94 -17.82
N ALA A 11 26.16 -9.90 -18.15
CA ALA A 11 27.60 -9.96 -18.35
C ALA A 11 28.28 -8.99 -17.37
N ALA A 12 29.14 -9.52 -16.53
CA ALA A 12 30.03 -8.71 -15.70
C ALA A 12 31.30 -8.34 -16.46
N VAL A 13 31.54 -7.05 -16.60
CA VAL A 13 32.80 -6.55 -17.17
C VAL A 13 33.63 -5.98 -16.02
N PRO A 14 34.87 -6.45 -15.82
CA PRO A 14 35.72 -5.94 -14.76
C PRO A 14 35.88 -4.42 -14.84
N GLY A 15 35.59 -3.71 -13.74
CA GLY A 15 35.67 -2.25 -13.64
C GLY A 15 34.54 -1.47 -14.31
N LYS A 16 33.47 -2.12 -14.74
CA LYS A 16 32.25 -1.51 -15.26
C LYS A 16 31.03 -2.04 -14.54
N SER A 17 29.90 -1.31 -14.71
CA SER A 17 28.56 -1.79 -14.31
C SER A 17 28.23 -3.11 -15.04
N GLN A 18 27.33 -3.90 -14.46
CA GLN A 18 26.79 -5.08 -15.12
C GLN A 18 26.09 -4.69 -16.43
N LEU A 19 26.30 -5.48 -17.48
CA LEU A 19 25.66 -5.30 -18.76
C LEU A 19 24.57 -6.34 -18.97
N LEU A 20 23.40 -5.92 -19.41
CA LEU A 20 22.36 -6.80 -19.93
C LEU A 20 22.53 -6.93 -21.44
N VAL A 21 22.76 -8.15 -21.91
CA VAL A 21 23.04 -8.45 -23.32
C VAL A 21 21.87 -9.19 -23.93
N PHE A 22 21.26 -8.61 -24.95
CA PHE A 22 20.24 -9.22 -25.79
C PHE A 22 20.92 -9.70 -27.07
N ALA A 23 20.83 -10.97 -27.37
CA ALA A 23 21.46 -11.54 -28.58
C ALA A 23 20.51 -12.42 -29.36
N THR A 24 20.46 -12.21 -30.67
CA THR A 24 19.72 -13.05 -31.61
C THR A 24 20.65 -13.73 -32.61
N PRO A 25 20.61 -15.06 -32.76
CA PRO A 25 21.44 -15.79 -33.70
C PRO A 25 20.85 -15.94 -35.11
N LYS A 26 19.74 -15.27 -35.37
CA LYS A 26 18.97 -15.47 -36.62
C LYS A 26 19.44 -14.61 -37.79
N VAL A 27 20.52 -13.87 -37.65
CA VAL A 27 20.96 -12.90 -38.65
C VAL A 27 22.38 -13.25 -39.08
N HIS A 28 22.49 -13.71 -40.33
CA HIS A 28 23.80 -13.92 -41.02
C HIS A 28 24.12 -12.70 -41.89
N GLY A 29 25.35 -12.28 -41.86
CA GLY A 29 25.76 -11.18 -42.74
C GLY A 29 27.25 -10.94 -42.73
N ILE A 30 27.69 -10.00 -43.56
CA ILE A 30 29.08 -9.55 -43.59
C ILE A 30 29.06 -8.03 -43.25
N TYR A 31 29.82 -7.66 -42.23
CA TYR A 31 30.05 -6.27 -41.85
C TYR A 31 31.52 -5.96 -41.80
N GLN A 32 31.96 -4.99 -42.57
CA GLN A 32 33.39 -4.60 -42.69
C GLN A 32 34.34 -5.78 -43.03
N GLY A 33 33.88 -6.79 -43.81
CA GLY A 33 34.68 -7.95 -44.17
C GLY A 33 34.66 -9.10 -43.16
N PHE A 34 33.96 -8.98 -42.03
CA PHE A 34 33.76 -10.02 -41.04
C PHE A 34 32.36 -10.65 -41.19
N GLU A 35 32.35 -11.99 -41.24
CA GLU A 35 31.09 -12.74 -41.18
C GLU A 35 30.60 -12.78 -39.74
N TYR A 36 29.27 -12.55 -39.55
CA TYR A 36 28.62 -12.68 -38.28
C TYR A 36 27.38 -13.57 -38.37
N ASP A 37 27.15 -14.34 -37.31
CA ASP A 37 26.04 -15.28 -37.18
C ASP A 37 25.00 -14.84 -36.10
N ALA A 38 25.27 -13.75 -35.41
CA ALA A 38 24.42 -13.22 -34.38
C ALA A 38 24.59 -11.70 -34.26
N ILE A 39 23.51 -11.03 -33.84
CA ILE A 39 23.57 -9.63 -33.41
C ILE A 39 23.27 -9.57 -31.92
N ALA A 40 24.03 -8.77 -31.20
CA ALA A 40 23.81 -8.52 -29.80
C ALA A 40 23.78 -7.01 -29.50
N ILE A 41 22.90 -6.62 -28.58
CA ILE A 41 22.83 -5.27 -28.03
C ILE A 41 23.10 -5.39 -26.53
N ALA A 42 23.99 -4.58 -26.01
CA ALA A 42 24.28 -4.52 -24.58
C ALA A 42 23.85 -3.16 -24.02
N TYR A 43 23.15 -3.20 -22.90
CA TYR A 43 22.75 -2.03 -22.11
C TYR A 43 23.46 -2.10 -20.76
N GLU A 44 23.82 -0.95 -20.22
CA GLU A 44 24.23 -0.90 -18.82
C GLU A 44 23.02 -1.19 -17.93
N ASN A 45 23.23 -1.94 -16.86
CA ASN A 45 22.13 -2.29 -15.93
C ASN A 45 21.46 -1.02 -15.36
N SER A 46 22.23 0.04 -15.10
CA SER A 46 21.74 1.35 -14.68
C SER A 46 20.69 1.94 -15.63
N ASP A 47 20.88 1.82 -16.94
CA ASP A 47 19.96 2.39 -17.93
C ASP A 47 18.59 1.68 -17.92
N ILE A 48 18.58 0.39 -17.56
CA ILE A 48 17.37 -0.42 -17.50
C ILE A 48 16.68 -0.24 -16.13
N VAL A 49 17.46 -0.08 -15.09
CA VAL A 49 16.98 0.22 -13.74
C VAL A 49 16.14 1.48 -13.74
N ASP A 50 16.57 2.54 -14.43
CA ASP A 50 15.83 3.79 -14.54
C ASP A 50 14.45 3.62 -15.22
N VAL A 51 14.33 2.67 -16.15
CA VAL A 51 13.05 2.31 -16.79
C VAL A 51 12.16 1.46 -15.90
N LEU A 52 12.77 0.66 -15.02
CA LEU A 52 12.11 -0.23 -14.08
C LEU A 52 11.96 0.40 -12.68
N ASP A 53 12.29 1.69 -12.55
CA ASP A 53 12.21 2.40 -11.27
C ASP A 53 10.77 2.32 -10.71
N ILE A 54 10.62 1.37 -9.79
CA ILE A 54 9.42 1.26 -8.99
C ILE A 54 9.61 2.20 -7.81
N SER A 55 9.23 3.45 -7.98
CA SER A 55 9.23 4.48 -6.92
C SER A 55 8.20 4.18 -5.82
N ALA A 56 7.86 2.90 -5.63
CA ALA A 56 6.98 2.43 -4.59
C ALA A 56 7.63 2.70 -3.22
N PHE A 57 6.82 3.14 -2.27
CA PHE A 57 7.25 3.43 -0.90
C PHE A 57 8.38 4.47 -0.80
N ASP A 58 8.29 5.53 -1.59
CA ASP A 58 9.27 6.64 -1.60
C ASP A 58 10.71 6.15 -1.90
N GLY A 59 10.88 5.17 -2.79
CA GLY A 59 12.18 4.59 -3.16
C GLY A 59 12.75 3.59 -2.15
N ASN A 60 11.98 3.17 -1.16
CA ASN A 60 12.41 2.18 -0.16
C ASN A 60 12.09 0.73 -0.54
N ALA A 61 11.51 0.50 -1.71
CA ALA A 61 11.33 -0.82 -2.27
C ALA A 61 12.58 -1.20 -3.07
N GLN A 62 13.02 -2.44 -2.92
CA GLN A 62 14.05 -3.04 -3.75
C GLN A 62 13.36 -3.94 -4.77
N SER A 63 13.76 -3.86 -6.02
CA SER A 63 13.17 -4.67 -7.08
C SER A 63 14.23 -5.43 -7.84
N PHE A 64 13.87 -6.63 -8.23
CA PHE A 64 14.72 -7.52 -9.01
C PHE A 64 13.92 -8.10 -10.16
N MET A 65 14.59 -8.32 -11.27
CA MET A 65 14.10 -9.20 -12.31
C MET A 65 15.03 -10.41 -12.37
N ILE A 66 14.47 -11.60 -12.21
CA ILE A 66 15.25 -12.82 -12.12
C ILE A 66 14.71 -13.90 -13.05
N HIS A 67 15.58 -14.84 -13.41
CA HIS A 67 15.17 -16.12 -13.97
C HIS A 67 14.50 -17.00 -12.90
N PRO A 68 13.64 -17.96 -13.28
CA PRO A 68 13.04 -18.89 -12.33
C PRO A 68 14.03 -19.72 -11.51
N ASP A 69 15.28 -19.84 -11.96
CA ASP A 69 16.38 -20.48 -11.23
C ASP A 69 17.09 -19.56 -10.24
N GLY A 70 16.63 -18.32 -10.10
CA GLY A 70 17.14 -17.32 -9.17
C GLY A 70 18.26 -16.45 -9.69
N ARG A 71 18.76 -16.68 -10.91
CA ARG A 71 19.78 -15.80 -11.50
C ARG A 71 19.20 -14.42 -11.73
N VAL A 72 19.88 -13.41 -11.21
CA VAL A 72 19.46 -12.02 -11.33
C VAL A 72 19.76 -11.51 -12.74
N VAL A 73 18.73 -10.93 -13.37
CA VAL A 73 18.81 -10.29 -14.69
C VAL A 73 18.99 -8.80 -14.52
N VAL A 74 18.14 -8.18 -13.69
CA VAL A 74 18.21 -6.76 -13.34
C VAL A 74 18.10 -6.63 -11.84
N ASP A 75 18.93 -5.80 -11.27
CA ASP A 75 19.03 -5.53 -9.85
C ASP A 75 18.86 -4.02 -9.61
N HIS A 76 17.78 -3.66 -8.96
CA HIS A 76 17.54 -2.32 -8.40
C HIS A 76 17.54 -2.43 -6.87
N SER A 77 18.52 -3.11 -6.32
CA SER A 77 18.74 -3.11 -4.87
C SER A 77 19.61 -1.92 -4.46
N SER A 78 19.36 -1.43 -3.25
CA SER A 78 20.37 -0.60 -2.58
C SER A 78 21.63 -1.46 -2.37
N GLU A 79 22.82 -0.88 -2.39
CA GLU A 79 24.13 -1.55 -2.25
C GLU A 79 24.29 -2.45 -1.01
N ALA A 80 23.22 -2.66 -0.24
CA ALA A 80 23.24 -3.40 1.03
C ALA A 80 23.74 -4.84 0.92
N TRP A 81 23.54 -5.49 -0.24
CA TRP A 81 24.00 -6.89 -0.46
C TRP A 81 25.03 -7.02 -1.58
N GLY A 82 25.60 -5.91 -2.03
CA GLY A 82 26.61 -5.90 -3.11
C GLY A 82 26.03 -6.36 -4.45
N ASN A 83 26.89 -6.91 -5.32
CA ASN A 83 26.45 -7.45 -6.60
C ASN A 83 25.72 -8.79 -6.43
N VAL A 84 24.43 -8.78 -6.59
CA VAL A 84 23.58 -9.95 -6.45
C VAL A 84 23.52 -10.72 -7.76
N TYR A 85 24.13 -11.90 -7.81
CA TYR A 85 24.07 -12.77 -8.98
C TYR A 85 22.95 -13.80 -8.92
N ASN A 86 22.55 -14.21 -7.72
CA ASN A 86 21.50 -15.20 -7.49
C ASN A 86 20.70 -14.88 -6.24
N PHE A 87 19.42 -14.71 -6.41
CA PHE A 87 18.49 -14.36 -5.31
C PHE A 87 18.41 -15.46 -4.24
N PHE A 88 18.41 -16.73 -4.64
CA PHE A 88 18.42 -17.83 -3.66
C PHE A 88 19.73 -17.93 -2.88
N GLY A 89 20.81 -17.37 -3.42
CA GLY A 89 22.07 -17.20 -2.68
C GLY A 89 21.90 -16.23 -1.51
N ILE A 90 21.26 -15.08 -1.75
CA ILE A 90 20.94 -14.13 -0.67
C ILE A 90 20.08 -14.79 0.41
N LEU A 91 19.05 -15.54 0.00
CA LEU A 91 18.19 -16.21 0.98
C LEU A 91 18.96 -17.19 1.86
N ARG A 92 19.91 -17.94 1.29
CA ARG A 92 20.76 -18.87 2.05
C ARG A 92 21.70 -18.18 3.03
N GLU A 93 22.23 -17.04 2.63
CA GLU A 93 23.26 -16.34 3.41
C GLU A 93 22.65 -15.40 4.45
N HIS A 94 21.53 -14.75 4.14
CA HIS A 94 20.97 -13.65 4.92
C HIS A 94 19.61 -13.94 5.55
N SER A 95 18.92 -15.07 5.20
CA SER A 95 17.62 -15.39 5.78
C SER A 95 17.65 -16.52 6.80
N ASP A 96 16.61 -16.56 7.63
CA ASP A 96 16.36 -17.68 8.56
C ASP A 96 15.67 -18.87 7.88
N MET A 97 15.51 -18.85 6.54
CA MET A 97 14.81 -19.90 5.79
C MET A 97 15.62 -21.19 5.75
N SER A 98 14.94 -22.29 5.97
CA SER A 98 15.53 -23.61 5.77
C SER A 98 15.73 -23.92 4.27
N GLU A 99 16.65 -24.81 3.93
CA GLU A 99 16.84 -25.28 2.54
C GLU A 99 15.56 -25.87 1.92
N LYS A 100 14.68 -26.43 2.73
CA LYS A 100 13.38 -26.94 2.28
C LYS A 100 12.47 -25.81 1.84
N GLU A 101 12.35 -24.73 2.63
CA GLU A 101 11.54 -23.56 2.28
C GLU A 101 12.09 -22.84 1.05
N ILE A 102 13.41 -22.72 0.93
CA ILE A 102 14.07 -22.16 -0.25
C ILE A 102 13.76 -23.02 -1.49
N HIS A 103 13.80 -24.34 -1.35
CA HIS A 103 13.47 -25.23 -2.45
C HIS A 103 11.98 -25.14 -2.85
N GLU A 104 11.08 -25.04 -1.88
CA GLU A 104 9.65 -24.83 -2.14
C GLU A 104 9.38 -23.49 -2.87
N LEU A 105 10.11 -22.43 -2.49
CA LEU A 105 10.04 -21.15 -3.16
C LEU A 105 10.56 -21.22 -4.60
N LEU A 106 11.68 -21.92 -4.82
CA LEU A 106 12.23 -22.19 -6.15
C LEU A 106 11.21 -22.90 -7.06
N GLU A 107 10.52 -23.92 -6.55
CA GLU A 107 9.50 -24.62 -7.31
C GLU A 107 8.29 -23.73 -7.62
N LYS A 108 7.89 -22.82 -6.71
CA LYS A 108 6.87 -21.81 -6.98
C LYS A 108 7.29 -20.86 -8.11
N PHE A 109 8.55 -20.43 -8.14
CA PHE A 109 9.09 -19.58 -9.21
C PHE A 109 9.09 -20.30 -10.56
N LYS A 110 9.56 -21.54 -10.61
CA LYS A 110 9.51 -22.39 -11.82
C LYS A 110 8.09 -22.60 -12.32
N ALA A 111 7.14 -22.70 -11.40
CA ALA A 111 5.71 -22.83 -11.73
C ALA A 111 5.06 -21.50 -12.15
N GLY A 112 5.80 -20.39 -12.13
CA GLY A 112 5.31 -19.06 -12.49
C GLY A 112 4.18 -18.56 -11.58
N ARG A 113 4.21 -18.92 -10.28
CA ARG A 113 3.20 -18.48 -9.34
C ARG A 113 3.45 -17.05 -8.91
N THR A 114 2.38 -16.30 -8.75
CA THR A 114 2.36 -14.98 -8.12
C THR A 114 1.95 -15.14 -6.67
N ASP A 115 2.72 -14.61 -5.72
CA ASP A 115 2.42 -14.70 -4.29
C ASP A 115 3.17 -13.60 -3.53
N ALA A 116 2.86 -13.46 -2.25
CA ALA A 116 3.56 -12.59 -1.33
C ALA A 116 3.86 -13.34 -0.02
N MET A 117 5.04 -13.12 0.53
CA MET A 117 5.45 -13.73 1.80
C MET A 117 6.25 -12.78 2.66
N LEU A 118 6.23 -13.02 3.95
CA LEU A 118 7.11 -12.35 4.90
C LEU A 118 8.38 -13.18 5.06
N LEU A 119 9.53 -12.54 5.00
CA LEU A 119 10.82 -13.19 5.24
C LEU A 119 11.70 -12.30 6.13
N ASN A 120 12.58 -12.92 6.88
CA ASN A 120 13.57 -12.23 7.68
C ASN A 120 14.92 -12.27 6.96
N LEU A 121 15.52 -11.09 6.75
CA LEU A 121 16.87 -10.95 6.19
C LEU A 121 17.70 -10.13 7.19
N ASP A 122 18.79 -10.69 7.66
CA ASP A 122 19.71 -10.05 8.63
C ASP A 122 19.00 -9.48 9.86
N GLY A 123 17.98 -10.20 10.37
CA GLY A 123 17.20 -9.81 11.54
C GLY A 123 16.14 -8.73 11.27
N ARG A 124 15.89 -8.37 10.01
CA ARG A 124 14.83 -7.44 9.60
C ARG A 124 13.76 -8.16 8.79
N ASN A 125 12.52 -7.80 9.03
CA ASN A 125 11.39 -8.37 8.30
C ASN A 125 11.15 -7.62 6.99
N TYR A 126 10.99 -8.37 5.91
CA TYR A 126 10.68 -7.88 4.57
C TYR A 126 9.45 -8.58 4.02
N TYR A 127 8.61 -7.84 3.32
CA TYR A 127 7.62 -8.42 2.42
C TYR A 127 8.30 -8.67 1.08
N LEU A 128 8.33 -9.93 0.67
CA LEU A 128 8.69 -10.36 -0.68
C LEU A 128 7.40 -10.55 -1.46
N VAL A 129 7.25 -9.81 -2.55
CA VAL A 129 6.20 -10.00 -3.55
C VAL A 129 6.86 -10.46 -4.82
N TYR A 130 6.30 -11.47 -5.48
CA TYR A 130 6.84 -11.96 -6.73
C TYR A 130 5.73 -12.30 -7.72
N GLU A 131 6.01 -12.02 -8.98
CA GLU A 131 5.08 -12.19 -10.09
C GLU A 131 5.82 -12.65 -11.35
N LYS A 132 5.18 -13.54 -12.11
CA LYS A 132 5.70 -13.96 -13.40
C LYS A 132 5.55 -12.83 -14.41
N SER A 133 6.64 -12.52 -15.12
CA SER A 133 6.63 -11.60 -16.26
C SER A 133 6.08 -12.29 -17.51
N ASP A 134 5.46 -11.51 -18.39
CA ASP A 134 5.11 -11.97 -19.76
C ASP A 134 6.36 -12.08 -20.67
N ILE A 135 7.51 -11.60 -20.19
CA ILE A 135 8.76 -11.60 -20.94
C ILE A 135 9.60 -12.80 -20.52
N GLN A 136 9.83 -13.76 -21.39
CA GLN A 136 10.81 -14.84 -21.26
C GLN A 136 10.77 -15.65 -19.94
N ASP A 137 9.60 -15.90 -19.38
CA ASP A 137 9.43 -16.63 -18.12
C ASP A 137 10.14 -16.01 -16.89
N TRP A 138 10.56 -14.75 -16.97
CA TRP A 138 11.18 -14.07 -15.84
C TRP A 138 10.22 -13.84 -14.69
N MET A 139 10.79 -13.64 -13.51
CA MET A 139 10.05 -13.28 -12.31
C MET A 139 10.41 -11.85 -11.91
N PHE A 140 9.41 -11.01 -11.68
CA PHE A 140 9.57 -9.75 -10.98
C PHE A 140 9.48 -9.99 -9.47
N LEU A 141 10.43 -9.44 -8.74
CA LEU A 141 10.47 -9.49 -7.29
C LEU A 141 10.49 -8.06 -6.73
N GLY A 142 9.64 -7.82 -5.76
CA GLY A 142 9.67 -6.62 -4.92
C GLY A 142 9.97 -6.99 -3.48
N LEU A 143 10.92 -6.31 -2.89
CA LEU A 143 11.33 -6.47 -1.49
C LEU A 143 11.15 -5.16 -0.75
N VAL A 144 10.31 -5.14 0.28
CA VAL A 144 10.02 -3.93 1.05
C VAL A 144 10.14 -4.24 2.54
N GLN A 145 10.82 -3.40 3.29
CA GLN A 145 10.87 -3.56 4.74
C GLN A 145 9.47 -3.46 5.35
N ALA A 146 9.13 -4.42 6.22
CA ALA A 146 7.81 -4.48 6.84
C ALA A 146 7.50 -3.23 7.67
N ASP A 147 8.51 -2.63 8.28
CA ASP A 147 8.35 -1.41 9.08
C ASP A 147 7.89 -0.21 8.23
N ILE A 148 8.37 -0.11 7.00
CA ILE A 148 7.99 0.96 6.05
C ILE A 148 6.52 0.78 5.63
N VAL A 149 6.14 -0.45 5.31
CA VAL A 149 4.76 -0.79 4.97
C VAL A 149 3.84 -0.51 6.15
N ASN A 150 4.21 -0.97 7.34
CA ASN A 150 3.43 -0.78 8.56
C ASN A 150 3.33 0.70 8.95
N ALA A 151 4.39 1.49 8.80
CA ALA A 151 4.36 2.93 9.06
C ALA A 151 3.38 3.65 8.13
N SER A 152 3.36 3.30 6.85
CA SER A 152 2.42 3.85 5.86
C SER A 152 0.98 3.45 6.18
N MET A 153 0.73 2.20 6.56
CA MET A 153 -0.58 1.71 6.99
C MET A 153 -1.07 2.42 8.26
N ASN A 154 -0.21 2.57 9.26
CA ASN A 154 -0.53 3.25 10.51
C ASN A 154 -0.89 4.74 10.29
N ARG A 155 -0.22 5.42 9.35
CA ARG A 155 -0.54 6.80 8.99
C ARG A 155 -1.94 6.91 8.39
N LEU A 156 -2.29 6.01 7.46
CA LEU A 156 -3.63 5.94 6.86
C LEU A 156 -4.70 5.61 7.90
N GLN A 157 -4.47 4.62 8.74
CA GLN A 157 -5.39 4.22 9.80
C GLN A 157 -5.65 5.36 10.78
N ARG A 158 -4.61 6.07 11.21
CA ARG A 158 -4.74 7.23 12.12
C ARG A 158 -5.56 8.34 11.49
N SER A 159 -5.33 8.66 10.22
CA SER A 159 -6.10 9.67 9.48
C SER A 159 -7.59 9.28 9.39
N THR A 160 -7.87 8.02 9.10
CA THR A 160 -9.23 7.49 9.00
C THR A 160 -9.95 7.56 10.35
N ILE A 161 -9.29 7.19 11.45
CA ILE A 161 -9.87 7.26 12.81
C ILE A 161 -10.22 8.70 13.17
N ILE A 162 -9.32 9.66 12.89
CA ILE A 162 -9.58 11.08 13.15
C ILE A 162 -10.78 11.57 12.34
N PHE A 163 -10.87 11.21 11.06
CA PHE A 163 -11.97 11.61 10.19
C PHE A 163 -13.32 11.04 10.67
N VAL A 164 -13.37 9.74 10.98
CA VAL A 164 -14.59 9.10 11.52
C VAL A 164 -14.97 9.72 12.85
N GLY A 165 -14.01 9.98 13.74
CA GLY A 165 -14.26 10.66 15.02
C GLY A 165 -14.86 12.06 14.85
N ALA A 166 -14.35 12.83 13.90
CA ALA A 166 -14.89 14.15 13.58
C ALA A 166 -16.34 14.09 13.07
N VAL A 167 -16.66 13.15 12.19
CA VAL A 167 -18.02 12.94 11.68
C VAL A 167 -18.98 12.57 12.82
N VAL A 168 -18.61 11.64 13.68
CA VAL A 168 -19.42 11.23 14.83
C VAL A 168 -19.65 12.42 15.78
N PHE A 169 -18.61 13.21 16.04
CA PHE A 169 -18.72 14.41 16.86
C PHE A 169 -19.70 15.46 16.25
N CYS A 170 -19.62 15.71 14.95
CA CYS A 170 -20.53 16.61 14.26
C CYS A 170 -21.98 16.14 14.36
N ILE A 171 -22.22 14.85 14.19
CA ILE A 171 -23.58 14.26 14.32
C ILE A 171 -24.08 14.43 15.75
N ALA A 172 -23.28 14.14 16.76
CA ALA A 172 -23.65 14.30 18.17
C ALA A 172 -23.97 15.77 18.50
N ALA A 173 -23.13 16.70 18.06
CA ALA A 173 -23.37 18.15 18.26
C ALA A 173 -24.67 18.62 17.59
N PHE A 174 -24.97 18.10 16.40
CA PHE A 174 -26.23 18.40 15.72
C PHE A 174 -27.45 17.91 16.51
N PHE A 175 -27.43 16.69 17.01
CA PHE A 175 -28.52 16.15 17.85
C PHE A 175 -28.70 16.94 19.16
N ILE A 176 -27.58 17.27 19.83
CA ILE A 176 -27.61 18.11 21.03
C ILE A 176 -28.23 19.46 20.73
N SER A 177 -27.87 20.10 19.60
CA SER A 177 -28.47 21.37 19.17
C SER A 177 -29.99 21.26 18.98
N LEU A 178 -30.45 20.19 18.33
CA LEU A 178 -31.89 19.94 18.15
C LEU A 178 -32.64 19.77 19.49
N ILE A 179 -32.03 19.04 20.44
CA ILE A 179 -32.59 18.85 21.78
C ILE A 179 -32.71 20.19 22.51
N ILE A 180 -31.67 21.01 22.47
CA ILE A 180 -31.67 22.34 23.09
C ILE A 180 -32.74 23.25 22.47
N GLN A 181 -32.87 23.26 21.13
CA GLN A 181 -33.89 24.03 20.46
C GLN A 181 -35.28 23.57 20.85
N LYS A 182 -35.53 22.25 20.88
CA LYS A 182 -36.83 21.69 21.30
C LYS A 182 -37.17 22.06 22.74
N ASN A 183 -36.21 21.99 23.65
CA ASN A 183 -36.40 22.37 25.05
C ASN A 183 -36.70 23.87 25.21
N ARG A 184 -35.97 24.74 24.50
CA ARG A 184 -36.24 26.19 24.50
C ARG A 184 -37.64 26.52 23.98
N THR A 185 -38.08 25.83 22.92
CA THR A 185 -39.42 26.03 22.35
C THR A 185 -40.50 25.57 23.33
N ASN A 186 -40.30 24.45 24.01
CA ASN A 186 -41.22 23.93 25.02
C ASN A 186 -41.31 24.84 26.26
N LEU A 187 -40.20 25.40 26.72
CA LEU A 187 -40.20 26.37 27.81
C LEU A 187 -40.97 27.63 27.44
N ARG A 188 -40.72 28.21 26.27
CA ARG A 188 -41.46 29.39 25.79
C ARG A 188 -42.96 29.13 25.67
N ARG A 189 -43.39 27.94 25.24
CA ARG A 189 -44.82 27.58 25.19
C ARG A 189 -45.44 27.53 26.59
N LYS A 190 -44.76 26.97 27.58
CA LYS A 190 -45.23 26.93 28.97
C LYS A 190 -45.32 28.31 29.57
N ASP A 191 -44.32 29.16 29.36
CA ASP A 191 -44.36 30.55 29.84
C ASP A 191 -45.54 31.34 29.23
N THR A 192 -45.80 31.15 27.93
CA THR A 192 -46.96 31.82 27.26
C THR A 192 -48.29 31.28 27.77
N GLU A 193 -48.40 30.00 28.07
CA GLU A 193 -49.59 29.37 28.61
C GLU A 193 -49.89 29.86 30.04
N ILE A 194 -48.84 30.00 30.86
CA ILE A 194 -48.95 30.56 32.21
C ILE A 194 -49.41 32.02 32.15
N LEU A 195 -48.81 32.86 31.34
CA LEU A 195 -49.19 34.25 31.15
C LEU A 195 -50.65 34.39 30.66
N TYR A 196 -51.09 33.57 29.73
CA TYR A 196 -52.42 33.55 29.23
C TYR A 196 -53.44 33.14 30.33
N ARG A 197 -53.14 32.19 31.16
CA ARG A 197 -53.94 31.76 32.31
C ARG A 197 -54.05 32.87 33.36
N ASP A 198 -52.98 33.57 33.68
CA ASP A 198 -52.97 34.67 34.62
C ASP A 198 -53.79 35.86 34.10
N GLU A 199 -53.68 36.19 32.80
CA GLU A 199 -54.46 37.23 32.18
C GLU A 199 -55.97 36.90 32.17
N LEU A 200 -56.32 35.64 31.88
CA LEU A 200 -57.69 35.13 31.99
C LEU A 200 -58.24 35.23 33.43
N PHE A 201 -57.44 34.85 34.41
CA PHE A 201 -57.77 34.85 35.80
C PHE A 201 -58.00 36.29 36.30
N GLN A 202 -57.14 37.25 35.89
CA GLN A 202 -57.30 38.67 36.18
C GLN A 202 -58.57 39.23 35.54
N LYS A 203 -58.87 38.95 34.27
CA LYS A 203 -60.09 39.39 33.58
C LYS A 203 -61.34 38.81 34.20
N LEU A 204 -61.32 37.56 34.63
CA LEU A 204 -62.43 36.93 35.35
C LEU A 204 -62.63 37.58 36.73
N SER A 205 -61.54 37.81 37.47
CA SER A 205 -61.61 38.44 38.80
C SER A 205 -62.07 39.88 38.78
N MET A 206 -61.80 40.66 37.72
CA MET A 206 -62.25 42.05 37.57
C MET A 206 -63.70 42.19 37.14
N ASN A 207 -64.30 41.17 36.51
CA ASN A 207 -65.67 41.22 36.01
C ASN A 207 -66.70 40.50 36.91
N VAL A 208 -66.25 39.94 38.04
CA VAL A 208 -67.14 39.30 39.01
C VAL A 208 -67.30 40.21 40.22
N ASP A 209 -68.35 40.99 40.19
CA ASP A 209 -68.76 41.78 41.33
C ASP A 209 -69.41 40.96 42.48
N ASP A 210 -69.37 39.63 42.36
CA ASP A 210 -69.91 38.69 43.35
C ASP A 210 -68.82 38.08 44.21
N VAL A 211 -68.96 38.21 45.49
CA VAL A 211 -68.12 37.60 46.52
C VAL A 211 -68.31 36.07 46.51
N PHE A 212 -67.33 35.29 46.06
CA PHE A 212 -67.33 33.85 46.28
C PHE A 212 -67.01 33.52 47.75
N LEU A 213 -68.06 33.23 48.50
CA LEU A 213 -67.95 32.62 49.82
C LEU A 213 -67.65 31.13 49.63
N MET A 214 -66.44 30.69 49.86
CA MET A 214 -66.12 29.29 50.08
C MET A 214 -66.66 28.91 51.47
N LEU A 215 -67.75 28.15 51.49
CA LEU A 215 -68.23 27.47 52.66
C LEU A 215 -67.46 26.14 52.80
N ASP A 216 -66.64 26.01 53.83
CA ASP A 216 -66.03 24.77 54.23
C ASP A 216 -67.06 23.96 55.05
N GLU A 217 -67.60 22.88 54.50
CA GLU A 217 -68.43 21.94 55.25
C GLU A 217 -67.49 20.98 56.01
N LYS A 218 -67.67 21.03 57.35
CA LYS A 218 -67.06 20.04 58.28
C LYS A 218 -67.77 18.72 58.14
#